data_7cb10a3b5bb00fe8d4caa437355fdf0b
#
_entry.id   7cb10a3b5bb00fe8d4caa437355fdf0b
#
_cell.length_a   1.000
_cell.length_b   1.000
_cell.length_c   1.000
_cell.angle_alpha   90.00
_cell.angle_beta   90.00
_cell.angle_gamma   90.00
#
_symmetry.space_group_name_H-M   'P 1'
#
loop_
_entity.id
_entity.type
_entity.pdbx_description
1 polymer ?
#
loop_
_entity_poly.entity_id
_entity_poly.type
_entity_poly.pdbx_seq_one_letter_code
_entity_poly.pdbx_strand_id
1 'polypeptide(L)'
;MIEFTNVVKAYHTGNKALKGISMHINDGEFVFLVGPSGSGKSTIIKLITGEIQPTEGNVLVNQFHLESIRSREIPYLRRTVGVVFQDFRLIANKTVYENIAFAMRGIGAREKEIRSRVPYVLELVGLENKGRRHPGELSGGEQQRVAIARALVNNPSMIIADEPTGNLDPARSYEIMLLLEEINNLGTTVLVVTHERELVERFTKRVIAIDDGKVISDGMDGYYHYEEQ
;
A
#
# COMPACT_ATOMS: atom_id res chain seq x y z
N MET A 1 5.50 -3.88 -11.01
CA MET A 1 5.25 -2.81 -12.01
C MET A 1 3.78 -2.41 -12.00
N ILE A 2 3.51 -1.11 -12.05
CA ILE A 2 2.16 -0.54 -12.20
C ILE A 2 2.18 0.40 -13.40
N GLU A 3 1.19 0.28 -14.29
CA GLU A 3 1.05 1.17 -15.43
C GLU A 3 -0.41 1.58 -15.61
N PHE A 4 -0.64 2.88 -15.70
CA PHE A 4 -1.92 3.49 -16.03
C PHE A 4 -1.77 4.22 -17.35
N THR A 5 -2.65 3.96 -18.31
CA THR A 5 -2.64 4.59 -19.64
C THR A 5 -4.00 5.20 -19.91
N ASN A 6 -4.09 6.55 -19.87
CA ASN A 6 -5.30 7.35 -20.10
C ASN A 6 -6.53 6.88 -19.29
N VAL A 7 -6.31 6.57 -17.99
CA VAL A 7 -7.33 5.95 -17.14
C VAL A 7 -8.36 6.95 -16.67
N VAL A 8 -9.62 6.69 -16.99
CA VAL A 8 -10.80 7.40 -16.46
C VAL A 8 -11.54 6.48 -15.51
N LYS A 9 -11.95 7.01 -14.36
CA LYS A 9 -12.90 6.34 -13.46
C LYS A 9 -14.03 7.25 -13.10
N ALA A 10 -15.22 6.91 -13.62
CA ALA A 10 -16.49 7.53 -13.25
C ALA A 10 -17.27 6.61 -12.30
N TYR A 11 -17.89 7.18 -11.26
CA TYR A 11 -18.84 6.50 -10.40
C TYR A 11 -20.28 6.75 -10.85
N HIS A 12 -21.22 5.91 -10.40
CA HIS A 12 -22.64 6.00 -10.79
C HIS A 12 -23.30 7.37 -10.50
N THR A 13 -22.70 8.17 -9.61
CA THR A 13 -23.11 9.55 -9.31
C THR A 13 -22.75 10.56 -10.41
N GLY A 14 -22.13 10.11 -11.51
CA GLY A 14 -21.64 10.99 -12.58
C GLY A 14 -20.30 11.68 -12.27
N ASN A 15 -19.77 11.54 -11.05
CA ASN A 15 -18.49 12.13 -10.67
C ASN A 15 -17.33 11.31 -11.25
N LYS A 16 -16.43 11.97 -12.00
CA LYS A 16 -15.18 11.38 -12.50
C LYS A 16 -14.09 11.57 -11.46
N ALA A 17 -13.77 10.49 -10.74
CA ALA A 17 -12.70 10.49 -9.74
C ALA A 17 -11.31 10.47 -10.39
N LEU A 18 -11.18 9.91 -11.60
CA LEU A 18 -9.95 9.98 -12.41
C LEU A 18 -10.33 10.46 -13.81
N LYS A 19 -9.53 11.38 -14.37
CA LYS A 19 -9.83 12.14 -15.58
C LYS A 19 -8.79 11.95 -16.68
N GLY A 20 -8.40 10.69 -16.96
CA GLY A 20 -7.42 10.36 -18.00
C GLY A 20 -5.99 10.37 -17.46
N ILE A 21 -5.73 9.73 -16.31
CA ILE A 21 -4.38 9.66 -15.75
C ILE A 21 -3.52 8.64 -16.49
N SER A 22 -2.24 9.02 -16.67
CA SER A 22 -1.18 8.12 -17.12
C SER A 22 -0.03 8.23 -16.14
N MET A 23 0.45 7.09 -15.65
CA MET A 23 1.59 6.99 -14.76
C MET A 23 2.20 5.59 -14.83
N HIS A 24 3.48 5.47 -14.54
CA HIS A 24 4.21 4.21 -14.52
C HIS A 24 5.06 4.11 -13.26
N ILE A 25 5.04 2.96 -12.57
CA ILE A 25 5.91 2.65 -11.43
C ILE A 25 6.64 1.36 -11.74
N ASN A 26 7.98 1.41 -11.71
CA ASN A 26 8.82 0.26 -12.01
C ASN A 26 8.85 -0.74 -10.84
N ASP A 27 9.27 -1.98 -11.14
CA ASP A 27 9.55 -2.95 -10.09
C ASP A 27 10.73 -2.47 -9.22
N GLY A 28 10.62 -2.64 -7.90
CA GLY A 28 11.61 -2.21 -6.93
C GLY A 28 11.67 -0.69 -6.68
N GLU A 29 10.77 0.10 -7.27
CA GLU A 29 10.74 1.55 -7.07
C GLU A 29 10.03 1.89 -5.74
N PHE A 30 10.50 2.97 -5.07
CA PHE A 30 9.80 3.59 -3.95
C PHE A 30 9.18 4.90 -4.44
N VAL A 31 7.86 5.02 -4.37
CA VAL A 31 7.12 6.17 -4.89
C VAL A 31 6.14 6.68 -3.85
N PHE A 32 6.09 8.00 -3.69
CA PHE A 32 5.02 8.68 -2.99
C PHE A 32 3.90 9.06 -3.96
N LEU A 33 2.66 8.80 -3.58
CA LEU A 33 1.45 9.27 -4.25
C LEU A 33 0.77 10.29 -3.34
N VAL A 34 0.73 11.52 -3.76
CA VAL A 34 0.34 12.64 -2.93
C VAL A 34 -0.79 13.47 -3.56
N GLY A 35 -1.47 14.26 -2.77
CA GLY A 35 -2.54 15.14 -3.22
C GLY A 35 -3.59 15.39 -2.14
N PRO A 36 -4.51 16.35 -2.33
CA PRO A 36 -5.53 16.68 -1.35
C PRO A 36 -6.55 15.56 -1.15
N SER A 37 -7.36 15.67 -0.12
CA SER A 37 -8.50 14.78 0.06
C SER A 37 -9.43 14.86 -1.15
N GLY A 38 -9.88 13.70 -1.64
CA GLY A 38 -10.75 13.64 -2.81
C GLY A 38 -10.05 13.72 -4.17
N SER A 39 -8.72 13.89 -4.24
CA SER A 39 -7.97 13.98 -5.52
C SER A 39 -7.98 12.70 -6.38
N GLY A 40 -8.40 11.55 -5.83
CA GLY A 40 -8.45 10.28 -6.55
C GLY A 40 -7.51 9.18 -6.05
N LYS A 41 -6.67 9.44 -5.03
CA LYS A 41 -5.69 8.48 -4.48
C LYS A 41 -6.31 7.14 -4.09
N SER A 42 -7.38 7.14 -3.30
CA SER A 42 -8.08 5.91 -2.90
C SER A 42 -8.72 5.17 -4.09
N THR A 43 -9.09 5.89 -5.15
CA THR A 43 -9.58 5.28 -6.40
C THR A 43 -8.45 4.54 -7.12
N ILE A 44 -7.24 5.09 -7.12
CA ILE A 44 -6.04 4.44 -7.67
C ILE A 44 -5.73 3.16 -6.90
N ILE A 45 -5.73 3.20 -5.55
CA ILE A 45 -5.53 2.00 -4.73
C ILE A 45 -6.57 0.92 -5.06
N LYS A 46 -7.85 1.29 -5.15
CA LYS A 46 -8.94 0.35 -5.50
C LYS A 46 -8.79 -0.25 -6.90
N LEU A 47 -8.29 0.52 -7.86
CA LEU A 47 -7.94 -0.01 -9.17
C LEU A 47 -6.80 -1.01 -9.04
N ILE A 48 -5.66 -0.67 -8.44
CA ILE A 48 -4.49 -1.56 -8.30
C ILE A 48 -4.85 -2.87 -7.60
N THR A 49 -5.74 -2.82 -6.58
CA THR A 49 -6.17 -4.01 -5.82
C THR A 49 -7.28 -4.82 -6.50
N GLY A 50 -7.74 -4.38 -7.69
CA GLY A 50 -8.85 -5.02 -8.41
C GLY A 50 -10.17 -4.98 -7.63
N GLU A 51 -10.38 -3.98 -6.78
CA GLU A 51 -11.67 -3.75 -6.11
C GLU A 51 -12.68 -3.12 -7.06
N ILE A 52 -12.19 -2.28 -7.97
CA ILE A 52 -12.97 -1.67 -9.05
C ILE A 52 -12.21 -1.79 -10.38
N GLN A 53 -12.94 -1.67 -11.49
CA GLN A 53 -12.36 -1.61 -12.83
C GLN A 53 -12.35 -0.17 -13.36
N PRO A 54 -11.43 0.20 -14.28
CA PRO A 54 -11.47 1.49 -14.95
C PRO A 54 -12.75 1.62 -15.80
N THR A 55 -13.18 2.85 -16.03
CA THR A 55 -14.29 3.14 -16.96
C THR A 55 -13.76 3.23 -18.39
N GLU A 56 -12.57 3.83 -18.56
CA GLU A 56 -11.85 3.97 -19.82
C GLU A 56 -10.35 3.86 -19.55
N GLY A 57 -9.56 3.56 -20.57
CA GLY A 57 -8.13 3.39 -20.48
C GLY A 57 -7.71 2.03 -19.95
N ASN A 58 -6.42 1.83 -19.77
CA ASN A 58 -5.83 0.55 -19.39
C ASN A 58 -5.07 0.65 -18.07
N VAL A 59 -5.20 -0.36 -17.23
CA VAL A 59 -4.44 -0.50 -15.98
C VAL A 59 -3.75 -1.86 -15.97
N LEU A 60 -2.43 -1.86 -15.95
CA LEU A 60 -1.61 -3.05 -15.80
C LEU A 60 -0.97 -3.06 -14.40
N VAL A 61 -1.16 -4.15 -13.67
CA VAL A 61 -0.51 -4.39 -12.37
C VAL A 61 0.19 -5.74 -12.44
N ASN A 62 1.51 -5.72 -12.40
CA ASN A 62 2.35 -6.89 -12.71
C ASN A 62 1.99 -7.47 -14.09
N GLN A 63 1.38 -8.66 -14.15
CA GLN A 63 0.90 -9.30 -15.38
C GLN A 63 -0.62 -9.21 -15.58
N PHE A 64 -1.34 -8.47 -14.73
CA PHE A 64 -2.81 -8.42 -14.75
C PHE A 64 -3.33 -7.16 -15.42
N HIS A 65 -4.10 -7.31 -16.49
CA HIS A 65 -4.84 -6.25 -17.17
C HIS A 65 -6.19 -6.04 -16.51
N LEU A 66 -6.36 -4.94 -15.78
CA LEU A 66 -7.52 -4.78 -14.88
C LEU A 66 -8.80 -4.42 -15.62
N GLU A 67 -8.72 -3.87 -16.82
CA GLU A 67 -9.86 -3.62 -17.69
C GLU A 67 -10.55 -4.92 -18.15
N SER A 68 -9.82 -6.03 -18.16
CA SER A 68 -10.30 -7.34 -18.63
C SER A 68 -10.20 -8.47 -17.58
N ILE A 69 -9.71 -8.13 -16.37
CA ILE A 69 -9.51 -9.14 -15.30
C ILE A 69 -10.83 -9.83 -14.94
N ARG A 70 -10.79 -11.15 -14.89
CA ARG A 70 -11.94 -11.95 -14.47
C ARG A 70 -11.97 -12.11 -12.95
N SER A 71 -13.16 -12.24 -12.35
CA SER A 71 -13.32 -12.37 -10.89
C SER A 71 -12.47 -13.49 -10.29
N ARG A 72 -12.23 -14.59 -11.01
CA ARG A 72 -11.37 -15.70 -10.58
C ARG A 72 -9.88 -15.37 -10.54
N GLU A 73 -9.44 -14.30 -11.20
CA GLU A 73 -8.04 -13.87 -11.29
C GLU A 73 -7.70 -12.85 -10.19
N ILE A 74 -8.69 -12.13 -9.66
CA ILE A 74 -8.54 -11.13 -8.60
C ILE A 74 -7.81 -11.70 -7.36
N PRO A 75 -8.08 -12.92 -6.87
CA PRO A 75 -7.31 -13.49 -5.76
C PRO A 75 -5.82 -13.65 -6.07
N TYR A 76 -5.45 -13.95 -7.31
CA TYR A 76 -4.05 -14.06 -7.72
C TYR A 76 -3.37 -12.70 -7.83
N LEU A 77 -4.05 -11.68 -8.38
CA LEU A 77 -3.59 -10.31 -8.33
C LEU A 77 -3.31 -9.87 -6.88
N ARG A 78 -4.27 -10.05 -5.97
CA ARG A 78 -4.16 -9.65 -4.56
C ARG A 78 -3.04 -10.39 -3.79
N ARG A 79 -2.59 -11.55 -4.24
CA ARG A 79 -1.41 -12.23 -3.67
C ARG A 79 -0.12 -11.51 -3.99
N THR A 80 -0.07 -10.75 -5.09
CA THR A 80 1.12 -10.00 -5.52
C THR A 80 1.20 -8.61 -4.91
N VAL A 81 0.14 -8.15 -4.23
CA VAL A 81 0.02 -6.80 -3.67
C VAL A 81 -0.28 -6.89 -2.16
N GLY A 82 0.63 -6.42 -1.34
CA GLY A 82 0.38 -6.20 0.09
C GLY A 82 -0.22 -4.82 0.31
N VAL A 83 -1.27 -4.72 1.15
CA VAL A 83 -1.89 -3.43 1.46
C VAL A 83 -1.79 -3.18 2.97
N VAL A 84 -1.30 -2.00 3.32
CA VAL A 84 -1.21 -1.46 4.68
C VAL A 84 -2.16 -0.28 4.78
N PHE A 85 -3.03 -0.26 5.78
CA PHE A 85 -4.06 0.77 5.97
C PHE A 85 -3.74 1.65 7.16
N GLN A 86 -4.24 2.87 7.17
CA GLN A 86 -4.11 3.84 8.24
C GLN A 86 -4.70 3.34 9.58
N ASP A 87 -5.81 2.61 9.54
CA ASP A 87 -6.53 2.07 10.70
C ASP A 87 -6.07 0.66 11.10
N PHE A 88 -4.89 0.23 10.63
CA PHE A 88 -4.24 -1.07 10.85
C PHE A 88 -5.07 -2.28 10.42
N ARG A 89 -6.37 -2.26 10.53
CA ARG A 89 -7.34 -3.35 10.23
C ARG A 89 -6.93 -4.68 10.85
N LEU A 90 -6.44 -4.65 12.09
CA LEU A 90 -6.12 -5.87 12.82
C LEU A 90 -7.39 -6.52 13.38
N ILE A 91 -7.40 -7.84 13.39
CA ILE A 91 -8.48 -8.64 13.96
C ILE A 91 -8.29 -8.64 15.48
N ALA A 92 -9.11 -7.89 16.22
CA ALA A 92 -8.93 -7.59 17.63
C ALA A 92 -8.91 -8.84 18.56
N ASN A 93 -9.68 -9.88 18.22
CA ASN A 93 -9.76 -11.13 18.99
C ASN A 93 -8.73 -12.19 18.58
N LYS A 94 -7.75 -11.83 17.75
CA LYS A 94 -6.64 -12.67 17.33
C LYS A 94 -5.33 -12.10 17.83
N THR A 95 -4.41 -13.00 18.18
CA THR A 95 -3.03 -12.61 18.51
C THR A 95 -2.31 -12.00 17.29
N VAL A 96 -1.17 -11.37 17.52
CA VAL A 96 -0.27 -10.88 16.46
C VAL A 96 0.08 -12.00 15.48
N TYR A 97 0.51 -13.16 16.00
CA TYR A 97 0.79 -14.33 15.17
C TYR A 97 -0.40 -14.74 14.31
N GLU A 98 -1.58 -14.82 14.90
CA GLU A 98 -2.81 -15.23 14.20
C GLU A 98 -3.27 -14.21 13.15
N ASN A 99 -3.07 -12.91 13.40
CA ASN A 99 -3.33 -11.86 12.42
C ASN A 99 -2.50 -12.03 11.15
N ILE A 100 -1.22 -12.36 11.30
CA ILE A 100 -0.32 -12.58 10.18
C ILE A 100 -0.62 -13.94 9.51
N ALA A 101 -0.77 -15.00 10.31
CA ALA A 101 -1.11 -16.34 9.83
C ALA A 101 -2.43 -16.38 9.05
N PHE A 102 -3.38 -15.51 9.40
CA PHE A 102 -4.66 -15.39 8.70
C PHE A 102 -4.50 -15.08 7.22
N ALA A 103 -3.57 -14.17 6.87
CA ALA A 103 -3.30 -13.84 5.47
C ALA A 103 -2.73 -15.03 4.68
N MET A 104 -1.88 -15.85 5.31
CA MET A 104 -1.36 -17.07 4.70
C MET A 104 -2.43 -18.15 4.53
N ARG A 105 -3.27 -18.35 5.55
CA ARG A 105 -4.40 -19.29 5.46
C ARG A 105 -5.38 -18.90 4.35
N GLY A 106 -5.60 -17.60 4.14
CA GLY A 106 -6.44 -17.07 3.06
C GLY A 106 -5.98 -17.47 1.66
N ILE A 107 -4.71 -17.76 1.46
CA ILE A 107 -4.16 -18.25 0.18
C ILE A 107 -3.96 -19.77 0.15
N GLY A 108 -4.35 -20.49 1.20
CA GLY A 108 -4.25 -21.95 1.29
C GLY A 108 -2.85 -22.47 1.69
N ALA A 109 -2.02 -21.63 2.36
CA ALA A 109 -0.70 -22.05 2.83
C ALA A 109 -0.81 -23.16 3.89
N ARG A 110 0.12 -24.12 3.86
CA ARG A 110 0.19 -25.23 4.82
C ARG A 110 0.71 -24.75 6.18
N GLU A 111 0.25 -25.34 7.26
CA GLU A 111 0.67 -24.98 8.63
C GLU A 111 2.20 -25.03 8.83
N LYS A 112 2.91 -25.92 8.13
CA LYS A 112 4.37 -25.95 8.16
C LYS A 112 4.99 -24.65 7.61
N GLU A 113 4.44 -24.14 6.53
CA GLU A 113 4.89 -22.88 5.90
C GLU A 113 4.59 -21.68 6.81
N ILE A 114 3.39 -21.65 7.42
CA ILE A 114 2.97 -20.63 8.36
C ILE A 114 3.91 -20.58 9.57
N ARG A 115 4.22 -21.74 10.17
CA ARG A 115 5.14 -21.86 11.34
C ARG A 115 6.56 -21.37 11.05
N SER A 116 7.00 -21.42 9.82
CA SER A 116 8.31 -20.91 9.41
C SER A 116 8.24 -19.43 9.04
N ARG A 117 7.25 -19.03 8.26
CA ARG A 117 7.17 -17.69 7.67
C ARG A 117 6.75 -16.60 8.64
N VAL A 118 5.79 -16.88 9.54
CA VAL A 118 5.28 -15.87 10.48
C VAL A 118 6.36 -15.38 11.44
N PRO A 119 7.17 -16.23 12.10
CA PRO A 119 8.29 -15.75 12.92
C PRO A 119 9.31 -14.92 12.13
N TYR A 120 9.62 -15.31 10.91
CA TYR A 120 10.55 -14.56 10.06
C TYR A 120 10.05 -13.13 9.78
N VAL A 121 8.78 -12.94 9.41
CA VAL A 121 8.27 -11.59 9.17
C VAL A 121 8.10 -10.79 10.45
N LEU A 122 7.86 -11.45 11.60
CA LEU A 122 7.85 -10.78 12.90
C LEU A 122 9.25 -10.25 13.27
N GLU A 123 10.29 -11.01 13.01
CA GLU A 123 11.68 -10.57 13.18
C GLU A 123 11.98 -9.39 12.25
N LEU A 124 11.61 -9.47 10.98
CA LEU A 124 11.81 -8.40 10.00
C LEU A 124 11.22 -7.05 10.43
N VAL A 125 10.08 -7.07 11.14
CA VAL A 125 9.45 -5.84 11.64
C VAL A 125 9.79 -5.51 13.10
N GLY A 126 10.72 -6.25 13.74
CA GLY A 126 11.17 -6.04 15.12
C GLY A 126 10.10 -6.39 16.19
N LEU A 127 9.28 -7.41 15.94
CA LEU A 127 8.21 -7.86 16.83
C LEU A 127 8.32 -9.36 17.21
N GLU A 128 9.52 -9.95 17.15
CA GLU A 128 9.77 -11.38 17.39
C GLU A 128 9.22 -11.88 18.73
N ASN A 129 9.20 -11.01 19.76
CA ASN A 129 8.73 -11.34 21.11
C ASN A 129 7.24 -11.00 21.36
N LYS A 130 6.52 -10.47 20.35
CA LYS A 130 5.14 -9.99 20.48
C LYS A 130 4.09 -10.93 19.89
N GLY A 131 4.48 -12.06 19.31
CA GLY A 131 3.59 -12.97 18.56
C GLY A 131 2.35 -13.44 19.33
N ARG A 132 2.42 -13.53 20.69
CA ARG A 132 1.31 -13.97 21.55
C ARG A 132 0.43 -12.83 22.04
N ARG A 133 0.81 -11.57 21.83
CA ARG A 133 0.03 -10.39 22.25
C ARG A 133 -1.19 -10.19 21.35
N HIS A 134 -2.21 -9.55 21.90
CA HIS A 134 -3.36 -9.07 21.15
C HIS A 134 -3.15 -7.60 20.70
N PRO A 135 -3.81 -7.14 19.62
CA PRO A 135 -3.67 -5.76 19.14
C PRO A 135 -3.85 -4.69 20.22
N GLY A 136 -4.82 -4.87 21.13
CA GLY A 136 -5.06 -3.91 22.22
C GLY A 136 -3.94 -3.82 23.27
N GLU A 137 -2.97 -4.73 23.25
CA GLU A 137 -1.80 -4.72 24.14
C GLU A 137 -0.58 -4.03 23.49
N LEU A 138 -0.72 -3.54 22.24
CA LEU A 138 0.34 -2.94 21.44
C LEU A 138 0.17 -1.43 21.32
N SER A 139 1.28 -0.71 21.24
CA SER A 139 1.28 0.69 20.82
C SER A 139 0.84 0.83 19.35
N GLY A 140 0.44 2.04 18.92
CA GLY A 140 0.05 2.30 17.54
C GLY A 140 1.13 1.93 16.53
N GLY A 141 2.39 2.28 16.80
CA GLY A 141 3.53 1.90 15.95
C GLY A 141 3.75 0.38 15.87
N GLU A 142 3.57 -0.36 16.98
CA GLU A 142 3.63 -1.83 16.97
C GLU A 142 2.47 -2.43 16.18
N GLN A 143 1.26 -1.88 16.30
CA GLN A 143 0.10 -2.30 15.50
C GLN A 143 0.34 -2.10 14.00
N GLN A 144 0.95 -0.97 13.62
CA GLN A 144 1.32 -0.70 12.23
C GLN A 144 2.38 -1.68 11.72
N ARG A 145 3.40 -2.00 12.53
CA ARG A 145 4.39 -3.04 12.19
C ARG A 145 3.74 -4.42 12.00
N VAL A 146 2.71 -4.78 12.78
CA VAL A 146 1.91 -6.01 12.56
C VAL A 146 1.16 -5.94 11.23
N ALA A 147 0.56 -4.79 10.89
CA ALA A 147 -0.13 -4.62 9.60
C ALA A 147 0.85 -4.76 8.41
N ILE A 148 2.06 -4.20 8.52
CA ILE A 148 3.13 -4.36 7.54
C ILE A 148 3.57 -5.83 7.44
N ALA A 149 3.80 -6.52 8.57
CA ALA A 149 4.15 -7.94 8.58
C ALA A 149 3.09 -8.81 7.91
N ARG A 150 1.81 -8.51 8.17
CA ARG A 150 0.68 -9.19 7.52
C ARG A 150 0.64 -8.94 6.00
N ALA A 151 0.97 -7.75 5.56
CA ALA A 151 1.07 -7.43 4.14
C ALA A 151 2.24 -8.16 3.45
N LEU A 152 3.38 -8.32 4.15
CA LEU A 152 4.60 -8.96 3.65
C LEU A 152 4.57 -10.49 3.65
N VAL A 153 3.75 -11.12 4.49
CA VAL A 153 3.88 -12.54 4.79
C VAL A 153 3.74 -13.45 3.57
N ASN A 154 2.96 -13.05 2.58
CA ASN A 154 2.77 -13.77 1.33
C ASN A 154 3.81 -13.44 0.25
N ASN A 155 4.87 -12.73 0.60
CA ASN A 155 5.95 -12.33 -0.31
C ASN A 155 5.44 -11.57 -1.55
N PRO A 156 4.67 -10.48 -1.37
CA PRO A 156 4.14 -9.71 -2.49
C PRO A 156 5.29 -9.02 -3.24
N SER A 157 5.11 -8.77 -4.55
CA SER A 157 6.05 -7.98 -5.35
C SER A 157 5.98 -6.49 -5.06
N MET A 158 4.86 -6.03 -4.47
CA MET A 158 4.68 -4.64 -4.07
C MET A 158 3.88 -4.48 -2.79
N ILE A 159 4.14 -3.37 -2.10
CA ILE A 159 3.35 -2.88 -0.97
C ILE A 159 2.73 -1.53 -1.32
N ILE A 160 1.45 -1.39 -1.02
CA ILE A 160 0.75 -0.11 -1.02
C ILE A 160 0.46 0.24 0.43
N ALA A 161 1.00 1.36 0.89
CA ALA A 161 0.77 1.89 2.23
C ALA A 161 -0.11 3.14 2.15
N ASP A 162 -1.38 2.99 2.56
CA ASP A 162 -2.38 4.05 2.53
C ASP A 162 -2.38 4.79 3.87
N GLU A 163 -1.83 6.01 3.89
CA GLU A 163 -1.63 6.86 5.08
C GLU A 163 -1.00 6.08 6.26
N PRO A 164 0.16 5.41 6.06
CA PRO A 164 0.70 4.46 7.04
C PRO A 164 1.11 5.08 8.37
N THR A 165 1.16 6.39 8.44
CA THR A 165 1.65 7.19 9.58
C THR A 165 0.56 8.03 10.24
N GLY A 166 -0.62 8.15 9.63
CA GLY A 166 -1.66 9.10 10.02
C GLY A 166 -2.23 8.96 11.44
N ASN A 167 -1.95 7.86 12.14
CA ASN A 167 -2.37 7.61 13.53
C ASN A 167 -1.17 7.52 14.50
N LEU A 168 0.03 7.99 14.08
CA LEU A 168 1.26 7.85 14.84
C LEU A 168 1.85 9.23 15.19
N ASP A 169 2.66 9.25 16.24
CA ASP A 169 3.49 10.40 16.53
C ASP A 169 4.66 10.53 15.53
N PRO A 170 5.28 11.71 15.39
CA PRO A 170 6.32 11.94 14.37
C PRO A 170 7.52 10.99 14.45
N ALA A 171 7.94 10.60 15.66
CA ALA A 171 9.08 9.70 15.83
C ALA A 171 8.75 8.30 15.30
N ARG A 172 7.57 7.78 15.61
CA ARG A 172 7.09 6.47 15.13
C ARG A 172 6.75 6.49 13.65
N SER A 173 6.21 7.61 13.14
CA SER A 173 6.01 7.82 11.71
C SER A 173 7.32 7.63 10.94
N TYR A 174 8.39 8.25 11.43
CA TYR A 174 9.71 8.10 10.83
C TYR A 174 10.22 6.65 10.85
N GLU A 175 10.06 5.94 11.99
CA GLU A 175 10.44 4.52 12.09
C GLU A 175 9.67 3.63 11.11
N ILE A 176 8.39 3.87 10.90
CA ILE A 176 7.57 3.13 9.92
C ILE A 176 8.06 3.38 8.49
N MET A 177 8.41 4.64 8.19
CA MET A 177 8.94 4.97 6.87
C MET A 177 10.30 4.33 6.61
N LEU A 178 11.20 4.30 7.61
CA LEU A 178 12.48 3.57 7.52
C LEU A 178 12.25 2.08 7.28
N LEU A 179 11.30 1.46 7.98
CA LEU A 179 10.94 0.05 7.74
C LEU A 179 10.45 -0.19 6.31
N LEU A 180 9.63 0.70 5.76
CA LEU A 180 9.17 0.60 4.36
C LEU A 180 10.35 0.78 3.37
N GLU A 181 11.31 1.64 3.68
CA GLU A 181 12.53 1.80 2.89
C GLU A 181 13.42 0.56 2.96
N GLU A 182 13.59 -0.07 4.12
CA GLU A 182 14.30 -1.35 4.25
C GLU A 182 13.64 -2.46 3.42
N ILE A 183 12.31 -2.54 3.45
CA ILE A 183 11.54 -3.49 2.62
C ILE A 183 11.76 -3.21 1.12
N ASN A 184 11.79 -1.95 0.72
CA ASN A 184 12.10 -1.56 -0.65
C ASN A 184 13.52 -1.97 -1.06
N ASN A 185 14.52 -1.75 -0.20
CA ASN A 185 15.90 -2.14 -0.43
C ASN A 185 16.08 -3.66 -0.62
N LEU A 186 15.14 -4.47 -0.12
CA LEU A 186 15.07 -5.90 -0.40
C LEU A 186 14.43 -6.25 -1.75
N GLY A 187 14.07 -5.25 -2.56
CA GLY A 187 13.55 -5.40 -3.93
C GLY A 187 12.02 -5.33 -4.05
N THR A 188 11.28 -5.12 -2.96
CA THR A 188 9.83 -4.93 -3.01
C THR A 188 9.49 -3.52 -3.50
N THR A 189 8.60 -3.39 -4.48
CA THR A 189 8.06 -2.08 -4.88
C THR A 189 7.22 -1.48 -3.75
N VAL A 190 7.41 -0.21 -3.42
CA VAL A 190 6.67 0.46 -2.36
C VAL A 190 5.97 1.71 -2.89
N LEU A 191 4.65 1.74 -2.76
CA LEU A 191 3.82 2.90 -3.05
C LEU A 191 3.23 3.42 -1.74
N VAL A 192 3.70 4.59 -1.30
CA VAL A 192 3.18 5.26 -0.10
C VAL A 192 2.21 6.35 -0.52
N VAL A 193 0.97 6.23 -0.09
CA VAL A 193 -0.05 7.27 -0.27
C VAL A 193 -0.10 8.10 0.99
N THR A 194 0.18 9.39 0.89
CA THR A 194 0.19 10.28 2.05
C THR A 194 -0.07 11.74 1.66
N HIS A 195 -0.46 12.54 2.65
CA HIS A 195 -0.53 13.99 2.57
C HIS A 195 0.50 14.66 3.51
N GLU A 196 1.32 13.89 4.21
CA GLU A 196 2.35 14.38 5.14
C GLU A 196 3.59 14.90 4.40
N ARG A 197 3.62 16.20 4.11
CA ARG A 197 4.68 16.86 3.34
C ARG A 197 6.07 16.66 3.95
N GLU A 198 6.22 16.82 5.26
CA GLU A 198 7.51 16.70 5.95
C GLU A 198 8.15 15.32 5.75
N LEU A 199 7.35 14.25 5.75
CA LEU A 199 7.85 12.89 5.50
C LEU A 199 8.30 12.73 4.05
N VAL A 200 7.52 13.24 3.09
CA VAL A 200 7.86 13.17 1.66
C VAL A 200 9.20 13.87 1.38
N GLU A 201 9.37 15.10 1.89
CA GLU A 201 10.61 15.87 1.72
C GLU A 201 11.83 15.19 2.36
N ARG A 202 11.63 14.52 3.51
CA ARG A 202 12.72 13.88 4.25
C ARG A 202 13.26 12.61 3.60
N PHE A 203 12.41 11.87 2.88
CA PHE A 203 12.79 10.59 2.26
C PHE A 203 13.28 10.72 0.82
N THR A 204 13.20 11.88 0.20
CA THR A 204 13.76 12.19 -1.15
C THR A 204 13.56 11.08 -2.18
N LYS A 205 12.35 10.55 -2.29
CA LYS A 205 11.95 9.55 -3.29
C LYS A 205 11.12 10.22 -4.38
N ARG A 206 10.86 9.50 -5.48
CA ARG A 206 9.96 9.95 -6.53
C ARG A 206 8.56 10.24 -5.97
N VAL A 207 7.98 11.36 -6.40
CA VAL A 207 6.66 11.82 -5.99
C VAL A 207 5.78 11.97 -7.21
N ILE A 208 4.62 11.32 -7.19
CA ILE A 208 3.53 11.53 -8.13
C ILE A 208 2.45 12.33 -7.41
N ALA A 209 2.21 13.56 -7.86
CA ALA A 209 1.18 14.42 -7.29
C ALA A 209 -0.10 14.38 -8.11
N ILE A 210 -1.23 14.19 -7.42
CA ILE A 210 -2.56 14.10 -8.05
C ILE A 210 -3.47 15.17 -7.49
N ASP A 211 -4.11 15.89 -8.39
CA ASP A 211 -5.17 16.84 -8.07
C ASP A 211 -6.35 16.70 -9.02
N ASP A 212 -7.56 16.81 -8.49
CA ASP A 212 -8.82 16.73 -9.24
C ASP A 212 -8.85 15.60 -10.29
N GLY A 213 -8.32 14.43 -9.92
CA GLY A 213 -8.30 13.25 -10.77
C GLY A 213 -7.27 13.28 -11.92
N LYS A 214 -6.27 14.16 -11.86
CA LYS A 214 -5.18 14.27 -12.85
C LYS A 214 -3.82 14.19 -12.16
N VAL A 215 -2.83 13.66 -12.85
CA VAL A 215 -1.42 13.79 -12.46
C VAL A 215 -0.98 15.22 -12.79
N ILE A 216 -0.53 15.96 -11.78
CA ILE A 216 -0.06 17.35 -11.91
C ILE A 216 1.46 17.45 -11.90
N SER A 217 2.14 16.51 -11.26
CA SER A 217 3.61 16.38 -11.32
C SER A 217 4.03 14.93 -11.09
N ASP A 218 5.21 14.59 -11.62
CA ASP A 218 5.85 13.29 -11.49
C ASP A 218 7.36 13.49 -11.58
N GLY A 219 8.10 13.27 -10.50
CA GLY A 219 9.54 13.51 -10.47
C GLY A 219 10.23 13.17 -9.16
N MET A 220 11.57 13.20 -9.18
CA MET A 220 12.45 12.95 -8.03
C MET A 220 12.54 14.17 -7.10
N ASP A 221 12.27 15.35 -7.62
CA ASP A 221 12.39 16.60 -6.88
C ASP A 221 11.10 16.90 -6.14
N GLY A 222 10.77 16.14 -5.13
CA GLY A 222 9.57 16.18 -4.29
C GLY A 222 8.90 17.51 -3.97
N TYR A 223 8.97 18.48 -4.90
CA TYR A 223 8.36 19.78 -4.76
C TYR A 223 6.86 19.69 -5.03
N TYR A 224 6.14 19.65 -3.94
CA TYR A 224 4.76 20.06 -3.89
C TYR A 224 4.67 21.55 -4.24
N HIS A 225 4.40 21.87 -5.49
CA HIS A 225 3.81 23.16 -5.80
C HIS A 225 2.30 23.08 -5.50
N TYR A 226 1.98 22.96 -4.24
CA TYR A 226 0.64 23.24 -3.76
C TYR A 226 0.67 24.65 -3.19
N GLU A 227 0.27 25.64 -3.98
CA GLU A 227 -0.14 26.93 -3.43
C GLU A 227 -1.48 26.68 -2.72
N GLU A 228 -1.48 26.82 -1.39
CA GLU A 228 -2.72 26.94 -0.63
C GLU A 228 -3.47 28.17 -1.17
N GLN A 229 -4.60 27.93 -1.83
CA GLN A 229 -5.58 28.96 -2.12
C GLN A 229 -6.60 29.06 -0.97
#